data_89efd71e0c818429a971f3da5221ad63
#
_entry.id   89efd71e0c818429a971f3da5221ad63
#
_cell.length_a   1.000
_cell.length_b   1.000
_cell.length_c   1.000
_cell.angle_alpha   90.00
_cell.angle_beta   90.00
_cell.angle_gamma   90.00
#
_symmetry.space_group_name_H-M   'P 1'
#
loop_
_entity.id
_entity.type
_entity.pdbx_description
1 polymer ?
#
loop_
_entity_poly.entity_id
_entity_poly.type
_entity_poly.pdbx_seq_one_letter_code
_entity_poly.pdbx_strand_id
1 'polypeptide(L)'
;MKNWRITHISDTHNKHNKINLPGGDILIHSGDISSIGRKHEVESFIKWFSKQPYKFKIFIAGNHDLTFDSEVLFRDKSVHFDRIQYFEPPVNGKPQWLIDMLNRLDKDVFYLENSSIEFDNIKIWGSPISPSFGYGWAFNKDRGYDISEVWNGIPNDTDIVITHSPIYGYNDRTSNTNQNVGCADLYHRLHEVRPHLHFAGHIHEAYGWGQIPYKAEWGDIYTFNGCSCNLRYEVDNNPITFDYNFITRQLNFI
;
A
#
# COMPACT_ATOMS: atom_id res chain seq x y z
N MET A 1 -26.61 6.00 10.46
CA MET A 1 -25.58 5.95 9.40
C MET A 1 -24.36 5.27 9.99
N LYS A 2 -23.74 4.32 9.25
CA LYS A 2 -22.62 3.53 9.78
C LYS A 2 -21.31 4.31 9.65
N ASN A 3 -20.59 4.48 10.76
CA ASN A 3 -19.18 4.85 10.74
C ASN A 3 -18.33 3.59 10.61
N TRP A 4 -17.30 3.67 9.82
CA TRP A 4 -16.32 2.61 9.62
C TRP A 4 -15.06 2.94 10.38
N ARG A 5 -14.66 2.06 11.29
CA ARG A 5 -13.37 2.19 11.97
C ARG A 5 -12.29 1.61 11.08
N ILE A 6 -11.42 2.48 10.58
CA ILE A 6 -10.32 2.14 9.65
C ILE A 6 -9.01 2.33 10.38
N THR A 7 -8.14 1.32 10.27
CA THR A 7 -6.75 1.40 10.75
C THR A 7 -5.82 1.20 9.57
N HIS A 8 -4.86 2.10 9.43
CA HIS A 8 -3.85 2.08 8.38
C HIS A 8 -2.45 1.94 8.96
N ILE A 9 -1.69 1.03 8.37
CA ILE A 9 -0.26 0.79 8.58
C ILE A 9 0.43 0.53 7.25
N SER A 10 1.73 0.72 7.20
CA SER A 10 2.59 0.40 6.05
C SER A 10 4.03 0.15 6.50
N ASP A 11 4.88 -0.32 5.60
CA ASP A 11 6.34 -0.39 5.77
C ASP A 11 6.72 -1.03 7.11
N THR A 12 6.18 -2.22 7.35
CA THR A 12 6.44 -2.96 8.59
C THR A 12 7.73 -3.78 8.56
N HIS A 13 8.30 -4.06 7.38
CA HIS A 13 9.60 -4.72 7.17
C HIS A 13 9.88 -5.84 8.17
N ASN A 14 8.97 -6.85 8.22
CA ASN A 14 9.00 -7.98 9.17
C ASN A 14 8.82 -7.64 10.65
N LYS A 15 8.51 -6.39 10.99
CA LYS A 15 8.32 -5.98 12.39
C LYS A 15 6.85 -5.85 12.79
N HIS A 16 5.95 -6.40 11.97
CA HIS A 16 4.50 -6.38 12.20
C HIS A 16 4.10 -6.88 13.60
N ASN A 17 4.83 -7.83 14.17
CA ASN A 17 4.58 -8.34 15.52
C ASN A 17 4.83 -7.32 16.66
N LYS A 18 5.47 -6.17 16.35
CA LYS A 18 5.71 -5.09 17.31
C LYS A 18 4.62 -4.02 17.29
N ILE A 19 3.66 -4.13 16.38
CA ILE A 19 2.61 -3.14 16.18
C ILE A 19 1.38 -3.56 16.96
N ASN A 20 0.90 -2.67 17.82
CA ASN A 20 -0.35 -2.85 18.54
C ASN A 20 -1.50 -2.24 17.74
N LEU A 21 -2.43 -3.09 17.32
CA LEU A 21 -3.59 -2.68 16.53
C LEU A 21 -4.83 -2.59 17.42
N PRO A 22 -5.60 -1.50 17.35
CA PRO A 22 -6.77 -1.29 18.23
C PRO A 22 -7.98 -2.15 17.86
N GLY A 23 -7.97 -2.79 16.68
CA GLY A 23 -9.15 -3.46 16.13
C GLY A 23 -10.12 -2.48 15.44
N GLY A 24 -11.06 -3.01 14.68
CA GLY A 24 -12.02 -2.18 13.94
C GLY A 24 -12.74 -2.91 12.81
N ASP A 25 -13.22 -2.14 11.84
CA ASP A 25 -13.89 -2.72 10.68
C ASP A 25 -12.91 -3.05 9.55
N ILE A 26 -12.00 -2.15 9.22
CA ILE A 26 -11.07 -2.27 8.09
C ILE A 26 -9.63 -2.08 8.56
N LEU A 27 -8.77 -3.05 8.24
CA LEU A 27 -7.31 -2.91 8.37
C LEU A 27 -6.70 -2.80 6.98
N ILE A 28 -5.90 -1.78 6.76
CA ILE A 28 -5.18 -1.53 5.50
C ILE A 28 -3.67 -1.58 5.76
N HIS A 29 -2.95 -2.32 4.90
CA HIS A 29 -1.49 -2.30 4.85
C HIS A 29 -1.03 -1.92 3.44
N SER A 30 -0.37 -0.77 3.29
CA SER A 30 -0.03 -0.21 1.97
C SER A 30 1.40 -0.54 1.49
N GLY A 31 1.85 -1.77 1.75
CA GLY A 31 3.08 -2.32 1.15
C GLY A 31 4.29 -2.38 2.07
N ASP A 32 5.37 -2.99 1.57
CA ASP A 32 6.60 -3.28 2.30
C ASP A 32 6.33 -4.10 3.58
N ILE A 33 5.64 -5.24 3.37
CA ILE A 33 5.32 -6.20 4.43
C ILE A 33 6.57 -6.95 4.90
N SER A 34 7.58 -7.08 4.03
CA SER A 34 8.80 -7.85 4.22
C SER A 34 10.06 -7.00 4.05
N SER A 35 11.22 -7.58 4.33
CA SER A 35 12.52 -6.94 4.06
C SER A 35 12.95 -7.09 2.62
N ILE A 36 12.73 -8.26 2.00
CA ILE A 36 13.03 -8.54 0.60
C ILE A 36 12.10 -9.61 -0.04
N GLY A 37 10.96 -9.93 0.59
CA GLY A 37 9.99 -10.87 0.04
C GLY A 37 10.35 -12.35 0.18
N ARG A 38 11.18 -12.75 1.17
CA ARG A 38 11.45 -14.18 1.39
C ARG A 38 10.20 -14.92 1.84
N LYS A 39 10.09 -16.20 1.48
CA LYS A 39 8.94 -17.04 1.81
C LYS A 39 8.54 -16.94 3.29
N HIS A 40 9.48 -17.14 4.21
CA HIS A 40 9.20 -17.10 5.65
C HIS A 40 8.77 -15.70 6.14
N GLU A 41 9.22 -14.63 5.49
CA GLU A 41 8.84 -13.25 5.81
C GLU A 41 7.36 -13.03 5.45
N VAL A 42 6.99 -13.43 4.23
CA VAL A 42 5.62 -13.33 3.73
C VAL A 42 4.66 -14.23 4.53
N GLU A 43 5.06 -15.49 4.81
CA GLU A 43 4.29 -16.42 5.66
C GLU A 43 4.03 -15.85 7.05
N SER A 44 5.06 -15.25 7.66
CA SER A 44 4.94 -14.61 8.98
C SER A 44 3.94 -13.48 8.97
N PHE A 45 4.03 -12.60 7.95
CA PHE A 45 3.12 -11.47 7.79
C PHE A 45 1.67 -11.94 7.58
N ILE A 46 1.43 -12.80 6.61
CA ILE A 46 0.06 -13.28 6.29
C ILE A 46 -0.56 -13.95 7.51
N LYS A 47 0.20 -14.82 8.20
CA LYS A 47 -0.27 -15.47 9.43
C LYS A 47 -0.63 -14.50 10.54
N TRP A 48 0.13 -13.44 10.70
CA TRP A 48 -0.15 -12.38 11.68
C TRP A 48 -1.33 -11.52 11.24
N PHE A 49 -1.35 -11.09 9.97
CA PHE A 49 -2.36 -10.20 9.42
C PHE A 49 -3.76 -10.82 9.44
N SER A 50 -3.87 -12.10 9.06
CA SER A 50 -5.14 -12.84 9.07
C SER A 50 -5.77 -12.93 10.46
N LYS A 51 -4.95 -12.94 11.53
CA LYS A 51 -5.44 -13.04 12.91
C LYS A 51 -5.89 -11.72 13.52
N GLN A 52 -5.68 -10.60 12.83
CA GLN A 52 -6.04 -9.30 13.40
C GLN A 52 -7.57 -9.15 13.49
N PRO A 53 -8.10 -8.54 14.58
CA PRO A 53 -9.53 -8.49 14.86
C PRO A 53 -10.23 -7.39 14.05
N TYR A 54 -10.24 -7.55 12.72
CA TYR A 54 -10.92 -6.66 11.77
C TYR A 54 -11.87 -7.47 10.89
N LYS A 55 -12.98 -6.84 10.50
CA LYS A 55 -13.98 -7.43 9.60
C LYS A 55 -13.42 -7.65 8.20
N PHE A 56 -12.61 -6.70 7.71
CA PHE A 56 -11.93 -6.76 6.42
C PHE A 56 -10.47 -6.37 6.59
N LYS A 57 -9.57 -7.12 5.95
CA LYS A 57 -8.13 -6.92 5.99
C LYS A 57 -7.58 -6.87 4.58
N ILE A 58 -7.06 -5.71 4.17
CA ILE A 58 -6.61 -5.46 2.80
C ILE A 58 -5.12 -5.11 2.81
N PHE A 59 -4.34 -5.75 1.95
CA PHE A 59 -2.95 -5.38 1.78
C PHE A 59 -2.53 -5.35 0.31
N ILE A 60 -1.52 -4.57 0.04
CA ILE A 60 -0.76 -4.57 -1.21
C ILE A 60 0.70 -4.93 -0.90
N ALA A 61 1.48 -5.26 -1.92
CA ALA A 61 2.93 -5.33 -1.82
C ALA A 61 3.57 -3.93 -1.95
N GLY A 62 4.88 -3.83 -1.67
CA GLY A 62 5.69 -2.65 -1.92
C GLY A 62 7.01 -3.02 -2.59
N ASN A 63 7.92 -2.06 -2.70
CA ASN A 63 9.17 -2.27 -3.43
C ASN A 63 10.12 -3.28 -2.77
N HIS A 64 10.03 -3.52 -1.47
CA HIS A 64 10.79 -4.56 -0.76
C HIS A 64 10.22 -5.97 -0.95
N ASP A 65 9.00 -6.12 -1.43
CA ASP A 65 8.31 -7.40 -1.56
C ASP A 65 8.63 -8.07 -2.89
N LEU A 66 9.94 -8.34 -3.16
CA LEU A 66 10.48 -8.72 -4.46
C LEU A 66 9.80 -9.93 -5.10
N THR A 67 9.37 -10.92 -4.31
CA THR A 67 8.71 -12.14 -4.84
C THR A 67 7.31 -11.91 -5.38
N PHE A 68 6.70 -10.78 -5.05
CA PHE A 68 5.40 -10.40 -5.60
C PHE A 68 5.50 -9.83 -7.02
N ASP A 69 6.67 -9.27 -7.41
CA ASP A 69 6.88 -8.70 -8.74
C ASP A 69 7.55 -9.71 -9.67
N SER A 70 6.79 -10.19 -10.65
CA SER A 70 7.29 -11.11 -11.67
C SER A 70 8.40 -10.50 -12.53
N GLU A 71 8.38 -9.19 -12.74
CA GLU A 71 9.33 -8.52 -13.62
C GLU A 71 10.70 -8.34 -12.96
N VAL A 72 10.75 -7.97 -11.68
CA VAL A 72 12.01 -7.71 -10.97
C VAL A 72 12.89 -8.94 -10.86
N LEU A 73 12.27 -10.11 -10.70
CA LEU A 73 12.98 -11.41 -10.64
C LEU A 73 13.65 -11.79 -11.97
N PHE A 74 13.23 -11.18 -13.09
CA PHE A 74 13.77 -11.44 -14.43
C PHE A 74 14.67 -10.34 -14.97
N ARG A 75 14.45 -9.08 -14.56
CA ARG A 75 15.10 -7.91 -15.17
C ARG A 75 16.57 -7.78 -14.85
N ASP A 76 16.99 -8.15 -13.66
CA ASP A 76 18.35 -7.85 -13.21
C ASP A 76 19.01 -8.98 -12.44
N LYS A 77 19.56 -9.92 -13.20
CA LYS A 77 20.39 -11.00 -12.65
C LYS A 77 21.71 -10.51 -12.04
N SER A 78 22.12 -9.27 -12.32
CA SER A 78 23.45 -8.77 -11.98
C SER A 78 23.49 -8.02 -10.64
N VAL A 79 22.44 -7.32 -10.25
CA VAL A 79 22.45 -6.44 -9.07
C VAL A 79 22.04 -7.13 -7.78
N HIS A 80 21.27 -8.22 -7.85
CA HIS A 80 20.74 -8.93 -6.69
C HIS A 80 20.99 -10.42 -6.70
N PHE A 81 22.00 -10.89 -7.44
CA PHE A 81 22.32 -12.33 -7.51
C PHE A 81 22.45 -12.96 -6.11
N ASP A 82 23.03 -12.23 -5.16
CA ASP A 82 23.14 -12.67 -3.75
C ASP A 82 21.81 -12.69 -3.01
N ARG A 83 20.80 -11.94 -3.49
CA ARG A 83 19.45 -11.95 -2.91
C ARG A 83 18.52 -12.92 -3.63
N ILE A 84 18.65 -13.02 -4.96
CA ILE A 84 17.83 -13.89 -5.82
C ILE A 84 18.12 -15.38 -5.60
N GLN A 85 19.35 -15.76 -5.22
CA GLN A 85 19.68 -17.17 -4.93
C GLN A 85 18.83 -17.80 -3.82
N TYR A 86 18.12 -17.00 -3.03
CA TYR A 86 17.20 -17.48 -1.99
C TYR A 86 15.77 -17.71 -2.52
N PHE A 87 15.51 -17.43 -3.79
CA PHE A 87 14.19 -17.60 -4.39
C PHE A 87 14.16 -18.80 -5.34
N GLU A 88 13.12 -19.61 -5.20
CA GLU A 88 12.81 -20.63 -6.20
C GLU A 88 12.52 -19.94 -7.54
N PRO A 89 13.00 -20.49 -8.67
CA PRO A 89 12.70 -19.93 -9.98
C PRO A 89 11.18 -19.76 -10.15
N PRO A 90 10.68 -18.59 -10.54
CA PRO A 90 9.26 -18.41 -10.71
C PRO A 90 8.73 -19.21 -11.88
N VAL A 91 7.59 -19.85 -11.69
CA VAL A 91 6.80 -20.44 -12.76
C VAL A 91 5.74 -19.40 -13.13
N ASN A 92 5.76 -18.88 -14.36
CA ASN A 92 4.84 -17.83 -14.82
C ASN A 92 4.88 -16.53 -13.98
N GLY A 93 6.08 -16.13 -13.53
CA GLY A 93 6.29 -14.80 -12.96
C GLY A 93 6.36 -14.75 -11.43
N LYS A 94 5.51 -15.44 -10.67
CA LYS A 94 5.57 -15.51 -9.21
C LYS A 94 5.97 -16.91 -8.76
N PRO A 95 6.66 -17.07 -7.60
CA PRO A 95 6.92 -18.39 -7.04
C PRO A 95 5.61 -19.15 -6.75
N GLN A 96 5.55 -20.46 -7.02
CA GLN A 96 4.34 -21.26 -6.84
C GLN A 96 3.81 -21.21 -5.40
N TRP A 97 4.72 -21.23 -4.41
CA TRP A 97 4.34 -21.13 -3.01
C TRP A 97 3.58 -19.82 -2.68
N LEU A 98 3.94 -18.70 -3.35
CA LEU A 98 3.25 -17.42 -3.17
C LEU A 98 1.86 -17.47 -3.79
N ILE A 99 1.75 -18.00 -5.01
CA ILE A 99 0.45 -18.19 -5.67
C ILE A 99 -0.47 -19.05 -4.80
N ASP A 100 0.02 -20.17 -4.28
CA ASP A 100 -0.74 -21.07 -3.41
C ASP A 100 -1.18 -20.39 -2.12
N MET A 101 -0.32 -19.55 -1.56
CA MET A 101 -0.62 -18.80 -0.34
C MET A 101 -1.68 -17.73 -0.55
N LEU A 102 -1.57 -16.95 -1.63
CA LEU A 102 -2.58 -15.94 -1.97
C LEU A 102 -3.94 -16.56 -2.29
N ASN A 103 -3.97 -17.73 -2.94
CA ASN A 103 -5.20 -18.47 -3.23
C ASN A 103 -5.87 -19.08 -1.97
N ARG A 104 -5.15 -19.17 -0.85
CA ARG A 104 -5.64 -19.72 0.43
C ARG A 104 -5.89 -18.67 1.50
N LEU A 105 -5.88 -17.39 1.14
CA LEU A 105 -6.23 -16.33 2.07
C LEU A 105 -7.63 -16.56 2.64
N ASP A 106 -7.81 -16.21 3.92
CA ASP A 106 -9.13 -16.20 4.54
C ASP A 106 -10.08 -15.26 3.79
N LYS A 107 -11.37 -15.56 3.80
CA LYS A 107 -12.41 -14.83 3.04
C LYS A 107 -12.51 -13.32 3.36
N ASP A 108 -11.91 -12.89 4.45
CA ASP A 108 -11.88 -11.52 4.95
C ASP A 108 -10.50 -10.86 4.79
N VAL A 109 -9.54 -11.54 4.11
CA VAL A 109 -8.19 -11.07 3.80
C VAL A 109 -8.01 -10.95 2.29
N PHE A 110 -7.61 -9.78 1.82
CA PHE A 110 -7.52 -9.45 0.39
C PHE A 110 -6.14 -8.91 0.05
N TYR A 111 -5.50 -9.50 -0.95
CA TYR A 111 -4.34 -8.95 -1.62
C TYR A 111 -4.77 -8.25 -2.90
N LEU A 112 -4.36 -7.00 -3.08
CA LEU A 112 -4.65 -6.24 -4.30
C LEU A 112 -3.37 -5.92 -5.08
N GLU A 113 -3.45 -6.15 -6.39
CA GLU A 113 -2.40 -5.81 -7.35
C GLU A 113 -3.07 -5.33 -8.63
N ASN A 114 -3.10 -4.02 -8.83
CA ASN A 114 -3.81 -3.35 -9.94
C ASN A 114 -5.27 -3.86 -10.09
N SER A 115 -5.93 -4.02 -8.96
CA SER A 115 -7.24 -4.67 -8.89
C SER A 115 -8.15 -4.05 -7.84
N SER A 116 -9.43 -4.36 -7.94
CA SER A 116 -10.46 -3.85 -7.01
C SER A 116 -11.15 -4.97 -6.26
N ILE A 117 -11.65 -4.62 -5.07
CA ILE A 117 -12.66 -5.37 -4.33
C ILE A 117 -13.81 -4.43 -3.98
N GLU A 118 -14.96 -4.99 -3.69
CA GLU A 118 -16.13 -4.24 -3.22
C GLU A 118 -16.83 -5.01 -2.09
N PHE A 119 -17.18 -4.31 -1.03
CA PHE A 119 -18.03 -4.84 0.05
C PHE A 119 -18.82 -3.70 0.69
N ASP A 120 -20.03 -4.00 1.11
CA ASP A 120 -20.95 -3.02 1.74
C ASP A 120 -21.07 -1.69 0.94
N ASN A 121 -21.02 -1.74 -0.39
CA ASN A 121 -20.99 -0.61 -1.34
C ASN A 121 -19.77 0.31 -1.17
N ILE A 122 -18.66 -0.20 -0.69
CA ILE A 122 -17.36 0.49 -0.65
C ILE A 122 -16.45 -0.21 -1.66
N LYS A 123 -16.05 0.52 -2.68
CA LYS A 123 -15.10 0.04 -3.69
C LYS A 123 -13.69 0.46 -3.35
N ILE A 124 -12.79 -0.52 -3.25
CA ILE A 124 -11.38 -0.32 -2.93
C ILE A 124 -10.54 -0.81 -4.10
N TRP A 125 -9.64 0.04 -4.60
CA TRP A 125 -8.64 -0.33 -5.60
C TRP A 125 -7.25 -0.27 -4.99
N GLY A 126 -6.39 -1.24 -5.32
CA GLY A 126 -5.03 -1.31 -4.78
C GLY A 126 -3.96 -1.64 -5.82
N SER A 127 -2.79 -1.01 -5.66
CA SER A 127 -1.61 -1.20 -6.52
C SER A 127 -0.31 -1.05 -5.74
N PRO A 128 0.65 -1.97 -5.92
CA PRO A 128 1.98 -1.88 -5.33
C PRO A 128 2.91 -0.92 -6.09
N ILE A 129 2.51 -0.42 -7.25
CA ILE A 129 3.36 0.36 -8.16
C ILE A 129 3.87 1.64 -7.50
N SER A 130 5.16 1.92 -7.73
CA SER A 130 5.86 3.14 -7.31
C SER A 130 6.59 3.77 -8.49
N PRO A 131 6.77 5.10 -8.52
CA PRO A 131 7.69 5.72 -9.46
C PRO A 131 9.10 5.15 -9.32
N SER A 132 9.79 4.93 -10.42
CA SER A 132 11.17 4.44 -10.44
C SER A 132 12.10 5.36 -9.65
N PHE A 133 12.87 4.79 -8.71
CA PHE A 133 13.82 5.50 -7.84
C PHE A 133 15.17 4.79 -7.71
N GLY A 134 15.34 3.60 -8.27
CA GLY A 134 16.59 2.84 -8.19
C GLY A 134 16.45 1.46 -8.86
N TYR A 135 17.58 0.76 -8.98
CA TYR A 135 17.63 -0.56 -9.59
C TYR A 135 17.31 -1.67 -8.58
N GLY A 136 16.69 -2.76 -9.08
CA GLY A 136 16.47 -3.98 -8.34
C GLY A 136 15.40 -3.92 -7.25
N TRP A 137 14.55 -2.91 -7.28
CA TRP A 137 13.35 -2.83 -6.45
C TRP A 137 12.12 -3.29 -7.24
N ALA A 138 11.17 -3.90 -6.53
CA ALA A 138 9.92 -4.35 -7.12
C ALA A 138 9.01 -3.17 -7.49
N PHE A 139 8.12 -3.42 -8.45
CA PHE A 139 6.99 -2.55 -8.78
C PHE A 139 7.36 -1.13 -9.23
N ASN A 140 8.58 -0.92 -9.71
CA ASN A 140 9.01 0.37 -10.23
C ASN A 140 8.51 0.57 -11.67
N LYS A 141 7.90 1.71 -11.95
CA LYS A 141 7.50 2.18 -13.28
C LYS A 141 7.99 3.60 -13.52
N ASP A 142 8.39 3.89 -14.74
CA ASP A 142 8.84 5.23 -15.08
C ASP A 142 7.68 6.23 -15.06
N ARG A 143 7.96 7.44 -14.57
CA ARG A 143 7.00 8.54 -14.52
C ARG A 143 6.52 8.90 -15.91
N GLY A 144 5.36 9.51 -16.02
CA GLY A 144 4.72 9.84 -17.27
C GLY A 144 3.93 8.66 -17.84
N TYR A 145 4.16 8.27 -19.10
CA TYR A 145 3.30 7.32 -19.81
C TYR A 145 3.17 5.97 -19.10
N ASP A 146 4.29 5.34 -18.74
CA ASP A 146 4.29 3.96 -18.23
C ASP A 146 3.51 3.81 -16.92
N ILE A 147 3.71 4.76 -15.99
CA ILE A 147 3.00 4.71 -14.71
C ILE A 147 1.55 5.18 -14.85
N SER A 148 1.27 6.10 -15.76
CA SER A 148 -0.10 6.59 -16.03
C SER A 148 -1.01 5.50 -16.56
N GLU A 149 -0.48 4.55 -17.36
CA GLU A 149 -1.27 3.39 -17.84
C GLU A 149 -1.78 2.54 -16.67
N VAL A 150 -0.99 2.42 -15.61
CA VAL A 150 -1.44 1.73 -14.38
C VAL A 150 -2.56 2.52 -13.69
N TRP A 151 -2.37 3.83 -13.54
CA TRP A 151 -3.35 4.67 -12.85
C TRP A 151 -4.66 4.81 -13.63
N ASN A 152 -4.63 4.74 -14.95
CA ASN A 152 -5.83 4.68 -15.80
C ASN A 152 -6.72 3.46 -15.47
N GLY A 153 -6.15 2.41 -14.89
CA GLY A 153 -6.87 1.24 -14.40
C GLY A 153 -7.72 1.48 -13.13
N ILE A 154 -7.57 2.63 -12.44
CA ILE A 154 -8.41 2.96 -11.29
C ILE A 154 -9.84 3.26 -11.76
N PRO A 155 -10.88 2.51 -11.35
CA PRO A 155 -12.27 2.80 -11.71
C PRO A 155 -12.72 4.17 -11.20
N ASN A 156 -13.55 4.88 -11.97
CA ASN A 156 -14.00 6.23 -11.60
C ASN A 156 -14.94 6.26 -10.38
N ASP A 157 -15.51 5.12 -10.01
CA ASP A 157 -16.40 4.94 -8.86
C ASP A 157 -15.69 4.34 -7.63
N THR A 158 -14.36 4.50 -7.55
CA THR A 158 -13.56 4.01 -6.44
C THR A 158 -13.67 4.93 -5.23
N ASP A 159 -14.00 4.37 -4.06
CA ASP A 159 -14.09 5.10 -2.79
C ASP A 159 -12.74 5.21 -2.07
N ILE A 160 -11.94 4.14 -2.13
CA ILE A 160 -10.63 4.05 -1.48
C ILE A 160 -9.58 3.62 -2.50
N VAL A 161 -8.49 4.38 -2.57
CA VAL A 161 -7.30 4.00 -3.35
C VAL A 161 -6.16 3.68 -2.40
N ILE A 162 -5.51 2.53 -2.60
CA ILE A 162 -4.33 2.10 -1.84
C ILE A 162 -3.16 1.99 -2.82
N THR A 163 -2.08 2.74 -2.60
CA THR A 163 -0.85 2.65 -3.38
C THR A 163 0.37 2.55 -2.46
N HIS A 164 1.46 1.97 -2.93
CA HIS A 164 2.64 1.94 -2.07
C HIS A 164 3.29 3.33 -1.98
N SER A 165 3.51 4.00 -3.10
CA SER A 165 4.06 5.36 -3.10
C SER A 165 2.98 6.43 -2.86
N PRO A 166 3.27 7.50 -2.10
CA PRO A 166 2.36 8.62 -1.93
C PRO A 166 2.20 9.44 -3.21
N ILE A 167 1.17 10.29 -3.25
CA ILE A 167 1.00 11.30 -4.29
C ILE A 167 1.96 12.48 -4.08
N TYR A 168 2.29 13.18 -5.18
CA TYR A 168 3.13 14.36 -5.12
C TYR A 168 2.52 15.48 -4.28
N GLY A 169 3.34 16.02 -3.36
CA GLY A 169 2.99 17.18 -2.53
C GLY A 169 2.28 16.86 -1.21
N TYR A 170 1.97 15.56 -0.95
CA TYR A 170 1.27 15.14 0.27
C TYR A 170 1.95 13.93 0.90
N ASN A 171 2.48 14.10 2.11
CA ASN A 171 3.14 13.04 2.90
C ASN A 171 4.23 12.30 2.09
N ASP A 172 5.02 13.05 1.30
CA ASP A 172 5.99 12.53 0.34
C ASP A 172 7.35 13.24 0.40
N ARG A 173 7.59 14.06 1.45
CA ARG A 173 8.80 14.89 1.55
C ARG A 173 9.93 14.11 2.21
N THR A 174 11.06 14.02 1.50
CA THR A 174 12.27 13.37 2.02
C THR A 174 13.07 14.31 2.90
N SER A 175 13.67 13.78 3.97
CA SER A 175 14.48 14.56 4.91
C SER A 175 15.88 14.91 4.38
N ASN A 176 16.46 14.06 3.53
CA ASN A 176 17.82 14.23 3.00
C ASN A 176 17.91 15.32 1.92
N THR A 177 16.94 15.42 1.04
CA THR A 177 16.92 16.41 -0.06
C THR A 177 15.90 17.51 0.15
N ASN A 178 15.00 17.33 1.11
CA ASN A 178 13.87 18.22 1.37
C ASN A 178 12.93 18.40 0.15
N GLN A 179 12.85 17.36 -0.69
CA GLN A 179 12.06 17.35 -1.92
C GLN A 179 10.82 16.47 -1.79
N ASN A 180 9.78 16.83 -2.50
CA ASN A 180 8.62 15.99 -2.71
C ASN A 180 8.95 14.94 -3.78
N VAL A 181 8.76 13.65 -3.46
CA VAL A 181 9.13 12.53 -4.33
C VAL A 181 7.94 11.66 -4.73
N GLY A 182 6.76 11.98 -4.28
CA GLY A 182 5.52 11.28 -4.61
C GLY A 182 5.19 11.28 -6.11
N CYS A 183 4.14 10.59 -6.47
CA CYS A 183 3.72 10.42 -7.86
C CYS A 183 2.79 11.55 -8.32
N ALA A 184 3.25 12.38 -9.26
CA ALA A 184 2.43 13.44 -9.84
C ALA A 184 1.34 12.87 -10.77
N ASP A 185 1.65 11.80 -11.51
CA ASP A 185 0.68 11.15 -12.41
C ASP A 185 -0.50 10.57 -11.61
N LEU A 186 -0.22 9.94 -10.45
CA LEU A 186 -1.26 9.48 -9.53
C LEU A 186 -2.06 10.65 -8.95
N TYR A 187 -1.39 11.74 -8.57
CA TYR A 187 -2.09 12.95 -8.09
C TYR A 187 -3.12 13.44 -9.11
N HIS A 188 -2.74 13.51 -10.39
CA HIS A 188 -3.67 13.90 -11.45
C HIS A 188 -4.83 12.90 -11.59
N ARG A 189 -4.54 11.59 -11.55
CA ARG A 189 -5.60 10.58 -11.65
C ARG A 189 -6.57 10.64 -10.46
N LEU A 190 -6.10 10.87 -9.24
CA LEU A 190 -6.99 11.01 -8.07
C LEU A 190 -7.88 12.24 -8.18
N HIS A 191 -7.44 13.31 -8.87
CA HIS A 191 -8.27 14.47 -9.17
C HIS A 191 -9.44 14.14 -10.13
N GLU A 192 -9.29 13.16 -11.00
CA GLU A 192 -10.36 12.67 -11.88
C GLU A 192 -11.31 11.73 -11.15
N VAL A 193 -10.76 10.71 -10.48
CA VAL A 193 -11.52 9.67 -9.75
C VAL A 193 -12.22 10.23 -8.51
N ARG A 194 -11.54 11.09 -7.76
CA ARG A 194 -12.04 11.72 -6.52
C ARG A 194 -12.47 10.71 -5.45
N PRO A 195 -11.59 9.76 -5.09
CA PRO A 195 -11.89 8.84 -4.01
C PRO A 195 -12.10 9.60 -2.70
N HIS A 196 -12.68 8.96 -1.70
CA HIS A 196 -12.79 9.52 -0.36
C HIS A 196 -11.44 9.50 0.36
N LEU A 197 -10.73 8.39 0.25
CA LEU A 197 -9.52 8.10 0.99
C LEU A 197 -8.42 7.57 0.07
N HIS A 198 -7.19 8.01 0.32
CA HIS A 198 -5.99 7.48 -0.31
C HIS A 198 -4.99 7.04 0.77
N PHE A 199 -4.50 5.81 0.69
CA PHE A 199 -3.53 5.24 1.62
C PHE A 199 -2.23 4.91 0.91
N ALA A 200 -1.10 5.32 1.52
CA ALA A 200 0.24 5.10 0.99
C ALA A 200 1.26 4.82 2.12
N GLY A 201 2.49 4.53 1.75
CA GLY A 201 3.64 4.33 2.61
C GLY A 201 4.93 4.81 1.96
N HIS A 202 5.97 3.96 1.91
CA HIS A 202 7.22 4.12 1.16
C HIS A 202 8.15 5.24 1.67
N ILE A 203 7.66 6.42 1.96
CA ILE A 203 8.48 7.55 2.43
C ILE A 203 8.39 7.59 3.96
N HIS A 204 9.32 6.90 4.62
CA HIS A 204 9.29 6.64 6.07
C HIS A 204 9.21 7.92 6.90
N GLU A 205 9.97 8.95 6.53
CA GLU A 205 10.02 10.24 7.22
C GLU A 205 8.79 11.12 7.00
N ALA A 206 7.92 10.74 6.08
CA ALA A 206 6.72 11.51 5.74
C ALA A 206 5.43 10.92 6.33
N TYR A 207 5.55 10.06 7.36
CA TYR A 207 4.41 9.54 8.12
C TYR A 207 3.44 10.65 8.53
N GLY A 208 2.14 10.36 8.38
CA GLY A 208 1.08 11.30 8.75
C GLY A 208 -0.06 11.31 7.75
N TRP A 209 -0.81 12.40 7.74
CA TRP A 209 -1.95 12.57 6.85
C TRP A 209 -2.03 13.98 6.30
N GLY A 210 -2.77 14.12 5.20
CA GLY A 210 -3.07 15.39 4.55
C GLY A 210 -4.46 15.39 3.95
N GLN A 211 -4.89 16.53 3.49
CA GLN A 211 -6.20 16.75 2.90
C GLN A 211 -6.03 17.50 1.59
N ILE A 212 -6.53 16.93 0.50
CA ILE A 212 -6.59 17.60 -0.80
C ILE A 212 -7.93 18.30 -0.88
N PRO A 213 -7.94 19.65 -0.85
CA PRO A 213 -9.18 20.40 -0.86
C PRO A 213 -9.84 20.34 -2.24
N TYR A 214 -11.14 20.10 -2.26
CA TYR A 214 -11.97 20.20 -3.43
C TYR A 214 -13.10 21.21 -3.25
N LYS A 215 -13.87 21.46 -4.32
CA LYS A 215 -15.10 22.22 -4.21
C LYS A 215 -16.04 21.56 -3.20
N ALA A 216 -16.71 22.36 -2.39
CA ALA A 216 -17.55 21.90 -1.27
C ALA A 216 -18.59 20.83 -1.66
N GLU A 217 -19.05 20.85 -2.91
CA GLU A 217 -20.02 19.88 -3.46
C GLU A 217 -19.48 18.46 -3.63
N TRP A 218 -18.14 18.27 -3.67
CA TRP A 218 -17.52 16.96 -3.91
C TRP A 218 -16.81 16.40 -2.68
N GLY A 219 -16.57 17.24 -1.66
CA GLY A 219 -15.80 16.89 -0.46
C GLY A 219 -14.31 16.66 -0.77
N ASP A 220 -13.50 16.66 0.25
CA ASP A 220 -12.05 16.54 0.15
C ASP A 220 -11.60 15.07 0.05
N ILE A 221 -10.41 14.84 -0.50
CA ILE A 221 -9.74 13.55 -0.42
C ILE A 221 -8.80 13.59 0.79
N TYR A 222 -8.92 12.64 1.69
CA TYR A 222 -7.94 12.45 2.77
C TYR A 222 -6.86 11.48 2.30
N THR A 223 -5.59 11.88 2.43
CA THR A 223 -4.44 11.06 2.06
C THR A 223 -3.57 10.76 3.29
N PHE A 224 -3.07 9.53 3.37
CA PHE A 224 -2.36 9.02 4.53
C PHE A 224 -1.05 8.35 4.10
N ASN A 225 0.02 8.60 4.84
CA ASN A 225 1.24 7.80 4.80
C ASN A 225 1.35 7.05 6.14
N GLY A 226 1.19 5.73 6.10
CA GLY A 226 1.11 4.86 7.28
C GLY A 226 2.41 4.16 7.64
N CYS A 227 3.58 4.64 7.18
CA CYS A 227 4.87 4.03 7.47
C CYS A 227 5.04 3.78 8.96
N SER A 228 5.09 2.52 9.37
CA SER A 228 5.27 2.11 10.76
C SER A 228 6.73 2.22 11.21
N CYS A 229 7.67 2.03 10.28
CA CYS A 229 9.10 2.14 10.55
C CYS A 229 9.64 3.52 10.17
N ASN A 230 10.64 3.98 10.94
CA ASN A 230 11.46 5.14 10.61
C ASN A 230 12.58 4.79 9.61
N LEU A 231 13.43 5.76 9.24
CA LEU A 231 14.57 5.58 8.32
C LEU A 231 15.61 4.55 8.79
N ARG A 232 15.62 4.17 10.06
CA ARG A 232 16.49 3.11 10.62
C ARG A 232 15.77 1.76 10.64
N TYR A 233 14.61 1.67 10.01
CA TYR A 233 13.74 0.49 10.05
C TYR A 233 13.32 0.09 11.49
N GLU A 234 13.23 1.02 12.41
CA GLU A 234 12.69 0.80 13.75
C GLU A 234 11.21 1.18 13.75
N VAL A 235 10.37 0.38 14.44
CA VAL A 235 8.96 0.73 14.62
C VAL A 235 8.87 1.92 15.55
N ASP A 236 8.42 3.05 15.05
CA ASP A 236 8.42 4.35 15.71
C ASP A 236 7.07 5.07 15.60
N ASN A 237 6.30 4.75 14.57
CA ASN A 237 5.02 5.38 14.31
C ASN A 237 3.84 4.48 14.74
N ASN A 238 2.82 5.11 15.32
CA ASN A 238 1.59 4.43 15.68
C ASN A 238 0.71 4.14 14.44
N PRO A 239 -0.16 3.11 14.47
CA PRO A 239 -1.20 2.95 13.46
C PRO A 239 -2.08 4.18 13.37
N ILE A 240 -2.39 4.64 12.15
CA ILE A 240 -3.34 5.74 11.95
C ILE A 240 -4.74 5.14 12.02
N THR A 241 -5.51 5.53 13.04
CA THR A 241 -6.86 4.99 13.28
C THR A 241 -7.88 6.11 13.37
N PHE A 242 -8.99 5.92 12.67
CA PHE A 242 -10.09 6.91 12.66
C PHE A 242 -11.43 6.25 12.33
N ASP A 243 -12.50 6.91 12.69
CA ASP A 243 -13.86 6.60 12.24
C ASP A 243 -14.19 7.45 11.01
N TYR A 244 -14.69 6.83 9.94
CA TYR A 244 -15.07 7.48 8.69
C TYR A 244 -16.50 7.16 8.28
N ASN A 245 -17.21 8.19 7.84
CA ASN A 245 -18.56 8.06 7.29
C ASN A 245 -18.57 8.34 5.78
N PHE A 246 -18.79 7.33 4.95
CA PHE A 246 -18.76 7.47 3.50
C PHE A 246 -19.91 8.30 2.91
N ILE A 247 -21.00 8.52 3.68
CA ILE A 247 -22.14 9.33 3.24
C ILE A 247 -21.89 10.81 3.53
N THR A 248 -21.46 11.12 4.78
CA THR A 248 -21.26 12.52 5.23
C THR A 248 -19.83 13.02 4.97
N ARG A 249 -18.92 12.14 4.58
CA ARG A 249 -17.49 12.40 4.42
C ARG A 249 -16.80 12.92 5.69
N GLN A 250 -17.36 12.61 6.86
CA GLN A 250 -16.78 13.00 8.14
C GLN A 250 -15.71 12.02 8.59
N LEU A 251 -14.57 12.55 8.99
CA LEU A 251 -13.41 11.84 9.53
C LEU A 251 -13.19 12.29 10.98
N ASN A 252 -13.07 11.31 11.90
CA ASN A 252 -12.80 11.57 13.32
C ASN A 252 -11.66 10.66 13.79
N PHE A 253 -10.50 11.24 14.10
CA PHE A 253 -9.36 10.52 14.66
C PHE A 253 -9.66 9.99 16.07
N ILE A 254 -9.04 8.86 16.40
CA ILE A 254 -9.21 8.16 17.69
C ILE A 254 -7.89 8.19 18.46
#